data_6fe452eedc676c0c1d35ac703213076b
#
_entry.id   6fe452eedc676c0c1d35ac703213076b
#
_cell.length_a   1.000
_cell.length_b   1.000
_cell.length_c   1.000
_cell.angle_alpha   90.00
_cell.angle_beta   90.00
_cell.angle_gamma   90.00
#
_symmetry.space_group_name_H-M   'P 1'
#
loop_
_entity.id
_entity.type
_entity.pdbx_description
1 polymer ?
#
loop_
_entity_poly.entity_id
_entity_poly.type
_entity_poly.pdbx_seq_one_letter_code
_entity_poly.pdbx_strand_id
1 'polypeptide(L)'
;MIENLKDATTEEIHEFLHGSDPEKHIVALEYGYRTGKIYKIKECPVKGKAIETDTFTPFCWVGNLSKKNFYQNNKHKQKAAMTKYGIIVEKLETGDDERLKLGLTYLIKTTKSYRDLVSFFKQGGLNPWGEDNRGSIQILPPIEQYLIQKRKRLFKGFEEYDDVHRLVFDLETTSLAPEDGRIFMIGIKDNRGYEKVIEIDDKPESEIEAIYQFFDIIDEIKPSIIGGYNSSNFDWPWLFKRAEILGMNTKEFKTLNPNE
;
A
#
# COMPACT_ATOMS: atom_id res chain seq x y z
N MET A 1 19.70 -15.33 -9.98
CA MET A 1 18.43 -15.86 -9.42
C MET A 1 18.75 -17.16 -8.75
N ILE A 2 18.29 -17.38 -7.53
CA ILE A 2 18.57 -18.62 -6.79
C ILE A 2 17.74 -19.74 -7.46
N GLU A 3 18.40 -20.66 -8.18
CA GLU A 3 17.70 -21.76 -8.86
C GLU A 3 17.18 -22.82 -7.88
N ASN A 4 17.86 -22.94 -6.72
CA ASN A 4 17.44 -23.85 -5.66
C ASN A 4 17.78 -23.23 -4.30
N LEU A 5 16.76 -22.99 -3.48
CA LEU A 5 16.92 -22.43 -2.12
C LEU A 5 17.85 -23.27 -1.22
N LYS A 6 18.04 -24.56 -1.52
CA LYS A 6 18.92 -25.44 -0.76
C LYS A 6 20.41 -25.15 -0.99
N ASP A 7 20.75 -24.56 -2.13
CA ASP A 7 22.12 -24.27 -2.53
C ASP A 7 22.49 -22.79 -2.30
N ALA A 8 21.54 -21.99 -1.83
CA ALA A 8 21.73 -20.57 -1.58
C ALA A 8 22.56 -20.33 -0.32
N THR A 9 23.50 -19.39 -0.42
CA THR A 9 24.25 -18.93 0.75
C THR A 9 23.34 -18.15 1.71
N THR A 10 23.74 -18.04 2.97
CA THR A 10 23.02 -17.23 3.96
C THR A 10 22.85 -15.78 3.50
N GLU A 11 23.85 -15.22 2.82
CA GLU A 11 23.83 -13.84 2.28
C GLU A 11 22.81 -13.71 1.15
N GLU A 12 22.75 -14.66 0.22
CA GLU A 12 21.77 -14.67 -0.87
C GLU A 12 20.35 -14.82 -0.34
N ILE A 13 20.14 -15.67 0.66
CA ILE A 13 18.84 -15.81 1.33
C ILE A 13 18.46 -14.49 2.03
N HIS A 14 19.41 -13.87 2.73
CA HIS A 14 19.18 -12.60 3.41
C HIS A 14 18.85 -11.47 2.41
N GLU A 15 19.58 -11.37 1.30
CA GLU A 15 19.31 -10.40 0.23
C GLU A 15 17.93 -10.65 -0.41
N PHE A 16 17.58 -11.90 -0.65
CA PHE A 16 16.27 -12.26 -1.18
C PHE A 16 15.12 -11.87 -0.24
N LEU A 17 15.25 -12.16 1.05
CA LEU A 17 14.22 -11.87 2.05
C LEU A 17 14.12 -10.38 2.39
N HIS A 18 15.25 -9.69 2.52
CA HIS A 18 15.33 -8.34 3.06
C HIS A 18 15.71 -7.27 2.03
N GLY A 19 15.99 -7.65 0.79
CA GLY A 19 16.50 -6.75 -0.24
C GLY A 19 17.96 -6.32 0.02
N SER A 20 18.62 -5.80 -1.00
CA SER A 20 20.04 -5.36 -0.90
C SER A 20 20.20 -3.93 -0.37
N ASP A 21 19.15 -3.12 -0.38
CA ASP A 21 19.20 -1.76 0.16
C ASP A 21 19.45 -1.78 1.68
N PRO A 22 20.40 -0.98 2.19
CA PRO A 22 20.76 -0.99 3.61
C PRO A 22 19.74 -0.29 4.52
N GLU A 23 18.74 0.41 3.99
CA GLU A 23 17.78 1.16 4.78
C GLU A 23 16.93 0.24 5.67
N LYS A 24 16.89 0.58 6.97
CA LYS A 24 16.20 -0.19 8.00
C LYS A 24 14.98 0.53 8.55
N HIS A 25 14.13 -0.23 9.25
CA HIS A 25 13.02 0.27 10.05
C HIS A 25 11.90 0.96 9.25
N ILE A 26 11.74 0.63 7.97
CA ILE A 26 10.55 1.03 7.21
C ILE A 26 9.40 0.11 7.63
N VAL A 27 8.38 0.67 8.26
CA VAL A 27 7.22 -0.09 8.76
C VAL A 27 6.00 0.01 7.84
N ALA A 28 5.90 1.09 7.07
CA ALA A 28 4.85 1.26 6.07
C ALA A 28 5.32 2.12 4.90
N LEU A 29 4.64 1.95 3.77
CA LEU A 29 4.80 2.76 2.57
C LEU A 29 3.44 3.15 2.04
N GLU A 30 3.32 4.40 1.61
CA GLU A 30 2.14 4.89 0.93
C GLU A 30 2.51 5.60 -0.37
N TYR A 31 1.62 5.52 -1.36
CA TYR A 31 1.77 6.24 -2.62
C TYR A 31 0.76 7.37 -2.72
N GLY A 32 1.25 8.59 -2.76
CA GLY A 32 0.42 9.78 -2.98
C GLY A 32 0.03 9.90 -4.46
N TYR A 33 -1.19 9.51 -4.80
CA TYR A 33 -1.68 9.59 -6.19
C TYR A 33 -1.76 11.02 -6.73
N ARG A 34 -1.82 12.04 -5.86
CA ARG A 34 -1.79 13.45 -6.25
C ARG A 34 -0.37 13.97 -6.42
N THR A 35 0.53 13.54 -5.55
CA THR A 35 1.92 14.02 -5.49
C THR A 35 2.88 13.20 -6.36
N GLY A 36 2.53 11.95 -6.66
CA GLY A 36 3.40 10.99 -7.33
C GLY A 36 4.58 10.50 -6.47
N LYS A 37 4.55 10.77 -5.16
CA LYS A 37 5.61 10.42 -4.22
C LYS A 37 5.28 9.16 -3.43
N ILE A 38 6.32 8.49 -2.99
CA ILE A 38 6.25 7.47 -1.94
C ILE A 38 6.50 8.16 -0.60
N TYR A 39 5.64 7.89 0.37
CA TYR A 39 5.81 8.28 1.77
C TYR A 39 6.28 7.05 2.53
N LYS A 40 7.48 7.14 3.11
CA LYS A 40 8.08 6.08 3.92
C LYS A 40 7.83 6.39 5.39
N ILE A 41 7.10 5.54 6.06
CA ILE A 41 6.92 5.63 7.51
C ILE A 41 7.99 4.74 8.17
N LYS A 42 8.85 5.37 8.95
CA LYS A 42 9.96 4.70 9.62
C LYS A 42 9.75 4.74 11.12
N GLU A 43 10.05 3.65 11.78
CA GLU A 43 10.09 3.57 13.24
C GLU A 43 11.54 3.55 13.71
N CYS A 44 11.95 4.59 14.41
CA CYS A 44 13.25 4.62 15.05
C CYS A 44 13.07 4.40 16.56
N PRO A 45 13.69 3.39 17.17
CA PRO A 45 13.56 3.11 18.60
C PRO A 45 13.91 4.30 19.50
N VAL A 46 14.79 5.19 19.02
CA VAL A 46 15.26 6.35 19.79
C VAL A 46 14.51 7.64 19.43
N LYS A 47 14.12 7.82 18.16
CA LYS A 47 13.55 9.08 17.65
C LYS A 47 12.04 9.01 17.44
N GLY A 48 11.41 7.85 17.69
CA GLY A 48 10.01 7.63 17.37
C GLY A 48 9.77 7.51 15.86
N LYS A 49 8.58 7.89 15.40
CA LYS A 49 8.20 7.79 13.98
C LYS A 49 8.65 9.00 13.18
N ALA A 50 9.11 8.72 11.95
CA ALA A 50 9.45 9.72 10.96
C ALA A 50 8.78 9.38 9.62
N ILE A 51 8.33 10.41 8.90
CA ILE A 51 7.83 10.28 7.53
C ILE A 51 8.85 10.92 6.60
N GLU A 52 9.33 10.14 5.65
CA GLU A 52 10.24 10.58 4.60
C GLU A 52 9.57 10.41 3.23
N THR A 53 9.96 11.21 2.25
CA THR A 53 9.46 11.07 0.89
C THR A 53 10.54 10.59 -0.06
N ASP A 54 10.13 9.76 -1.04
CA ASP A 54 11.01 9.29 -2.12
C ASP A 54 10.21 9.22 -3.44
N THR A 55 10.90 8.93 -4.52
CA THR A 55 10.31 8.79 -5.85
C THR A 55 10.81 7.51 -6.52
N PHE A 56 10.06 7.05 -7.51
CA PHE A 56 10.46 5.96 -8.38
C PHE A 56 10.03 6.23 -9.82
N THR A 57 10.55 5.46 -10.75
CA THR A 57 10.15 5.51 -12.16
C THR A 57 9.07 4.46 -12.40
N PRO A 58 7.81 4.83 -12.62
CA PRO A 58 6.74 3.85 -12.85
C PRO A 58 7.00 3.02 -14.10
N PHE A 59 6.74 1.71 -14.00
CA PHE A 59 7.02 0.77 -15.08
C PHE A 59 5.99 -0.37 -15.16
N CYS A 60 5.99 -1.07 -16.28
CA CYS A 60 5.25 -2.33 -16.45
C CYS A 60 5.94 -3.19 -17.51
N TRP A 61 5.67 -4.48 -17.47
CA TRP A 61 6.09 -5.42 -18.52
C TRP A 61 4.96 -5.62 -19.52
N VAL A 62 5.34 -5.70 -20.79
CA VAL A 62 4.37 -5.79 -21.89
C VAL A 62 4.84 -6.81 -22.91
N GLY A 63 3.91 -7.64 -23.35
CA GLY A 63 4.10 -8.56 -24.47
C GLY A 63 3.73 -7.93 -25.81
N ASN A 64 3.40 -8.76 -26.78
CA ASN A 64 3.00 -8.30 -28.10
C ASN A 64 1.56 -7.78 -28.10
N LEU A 65 1.38 -6.48 -28.25
CA LEU A 65 0.08 -5.80 -28.28
C LEU A 65 -0.49 -5.68 -29.71
N SER A 66 0.16 -6.22 -30.74
CA SER A 66 -0.31 -6.07 -32.14
C SER A 66 -1.72 -6.63 -32.39
N LYS A 67 -2.07 -7.69 -31.67
CA LYS A 67 -3.42 -8.31 -31.77
C LYS A 67 -4.48 -7.61 -30.92
N LYS A 68 -4.12 -6.63 -30.10
CA LYS A 68 -5.00 -5.94 -29.14
C LYS A 68 -5.60 -4.64 -29.68
N ASN A 69 -5.39 -4.33 -30.97
CA ASN A 69 -5.86 -3.08 -31.60
C ASN A 69 -5.42 -1.81 -30.82
N PHE A 70 -4.26 -1.87 -30.15
CA PHE A 70 -3.72 -0.80 -29.31
C PHE A 70 -3.54 0.49 -30.11
N TYR A 71 -4.13 1.59 -29.67
CA TYR A 71 -4.26 2.85 -30.41
C TYR A 71 -4.89 2.67 -31.80
N GLN A 72 -5.78 1.70 -31.97
CA GLN A 72 -6.36 1.36 -33.28
C GLN A 72 -5.28 1.03 -34.32
N ASN A 73 -4.16 0.45 -33.91
CA ASN A 73 -2.97 0.17 -34.70
C ASN A 73 -2.40 1.41 -35.44
N ASN A 74 -2.73 2.62 -34.97
CA ASN A 74 -2.25 3.87 -35.57
C ASN A 74 -0.95 4.31 -34.89
N LYS A 75 0.18 4.14 -35.60
CA LYS A 75 1.52 4.48 -35.09
C LYS A 75 1.69 5.97 -34.76
N HIS A 76 1.03 6.88 -35.48
CA HIS A 76 1.11 8.32 -35.19
C HIS A 76 0.42 8.67 -33.88
N LYS A 77 -0.79 8.12 -33.64
CA LYS A 77 -1.51 8.28 -32.36
C LYS A 77 -0.70 7.70 -31.20
N GLN A 78 -0.14 6.52 -31.40
CA GLN A 78 0.70 5.88 -30.38
C GLN A 78 1.95 6.72 -30.04
N LYS A 79 2.68 7.23 -31.06
CA LYS A 79 3.86 8.06 -30.86
C LYS A 79 3.52 9.37 -30.15
N ALA A 80 2.44 10.04 -30.54
CA ALA A 80 1.96 11.24 -29.86
C ALA A 80 1.60 10.98 -28.38
N ALA A 81 0.96 9.85 -28.09
CA ALA A 81 0.64 9.44 -26.72
C ALA A 81 1.91 9.09 -25.92
N MET A 82 2.89 8.42 -26.52
CA MET A 82 4.17 8.17 -25.86
C MET A 82 4.84 9.47 -25.42
N THR A 83 4.89 10.49 -26.27
CA THR A 83 5.41 11.81 -25.93
C THR A 83 4.59 12.47 -24.83
N LYS A 84 3.25 12.45 -24.95
CA LYS A 84 2.32 13.02 -23.97
C LYS A 84 2.52 12.45 -22.57
N TYR A 85 2.69 11.13 -22.47
CA TYR A 85 2.79 10.42 -21.20
C TYR A 85 4.23 10.11 -20.77
N GLY A 86 5.23 10.63 -21.48
CA GLY A 86 6.64 10.41 -21.16
C GLY A 86 7.08 8.95 -21.22
N ILE A 87 6.53 8.19 -22.17
CA ILE A 87 6.76 6.74 -22.27
C ILE A 87 8.10 6.44 -22.93
N ILE A 88 8.85 5.57 -22.26
CA ILE A 88 10.10 4.97 -22.75
C ILE A 88 9.85 3.46 -22.88
N VAL A 89 10.25 2.89 -23.99
CA VAL A 89 10.12 1.45 -24.28
C VAL A 89 11.49 0.84 -24.39
N GLU A 90 11.76 -0.16 -23.58
CA GLU A 90 12.99 -0.97 -23.64
C GLU A 90 12.60 -2.40 -24.03
N LYS A 91 13.30 -2.96 -25.02
CA LYS A 91 13.14 -4.35 -25.37
C LYS A 91 13.95 -5.19 -24.38
N LEU A 92 13.34 -6.19 -23.78
CA LEU A 92 14.07 -7.14 -22.95
C LEU A 92 14.93 -8.03 -23.85
N GLU A 93 16.21 -8.12 -23.53
CA GLU A 93 17.14 -8.99 -24.25
C GLU A 93 16.85 -10.47 -23.91
N THR A 94 17.22 -11.34 -24.82
CA THR A 94 17.04 -12.78 -24.66
C THR A 94 17.94 -13.30 -23.53
N GLY A 95 17.34 -14.00 -22.56
CA GLY A 95 18.00 -14.62 -21.42
C GLY A 95 17.01 -15.49 -20.64
N ASP A 96 17.42 -16.09 -19.53
CA ASP A 96 16.59 -16.93 -18.65
C ASP A 96 15.57 -16.12 -17.80
N ASP A 97 15.09 -14.99 -18.30
CA ASP A 97 14.09 -14.20 -17.60
C ASP A 97 12.72 -14.88 -17.69
N GLU A 98 12.14 -15.22 -16.56
CA GLU A 98 10.80 -15.80 -16.43
C GLU A 98 9.73 -14.98 -17.18
N ARG A 99 9.90 -13.66 -17.25
CA ARG A 99 8.99 -12.76 -17.97
C ARG A 99 9.00 -13.00 -19.47
N LEU A 100 10.16 -13.36 -20.04
CA LEU A 100 10.26 -13.75 -21.45
C LEU A 100 9.53 -15.07 -21.72
N LYS A 101 9.59 -16.02 -20.79
CA LYS A 101 8.82 -17.28 -20.87
C LYS A 101 7.30 -17.01 -20.86
N LEU A 102 6.87 -15.94 -20.16
CA LEU A 102 5.47 -15.47 -20.18
C LEU A 102 5.12 -14.62 -21.41
N GLY A 103 6.05 -14.40 -22.34
CA GLY A 103 5.83 -13.58 -23.54
C GLY A 103 5.90 -12.07 -23.30
N LEU A 104 6.37 -11.63 -22.14
CA LEU A 104 6.56 -10.21 -21.79
C LEU A 104 7.93 -9.75 -22.32
N THR A 105 7.95 -9.16 -23.49
CA THR A 105 9.19 -8.86 -24.24
C THR A 105 9.63 -7.39 -24.15
N TYR A 106 8.81 -6.54 -23.54
CA TYR A 106 9.11 -5.11 -23.39
C TYR A 106 8.94 -4.65 -21.97
N LEU A 107 9.84 -3.77 -21.52
CA LEU A 107 9.70 -2.98 -20.31
C LEU A 107 9.29 -1.56 -20.73
N ILE A 108 8.13 -1.12 -20.29
CA ILE A 108 7.63 0.24 -20.50
C ILE A 108 7.78 1.01 -19.22
N LYS A 109 8.41 2.20 -19.32
CA LYS A 109 8.61 3.15 -18.21
C LYS A 109 7.96 4.48 -18.56
N THR A 110 7.70 5.30 -17.56
CA THR A 110 7.33 6.70 -17.77
C THR A 110 8.21 7.64 -16.96
N THR A 111 8.54 8.79 -17.54
CA THR A 111 9.21 9.90 -16.83
C THR A 111 8.23 10.73 -15.99
N LYS A 112 6.94 10.38 -16.01
CA LYS A 112 5.86 11.06 -15.32
C LYS A 112 5.32 10.20 -14.17
N SER A 113 4.04 10.34 -13.84
CA SER A 113 3.41 9.64 -12.74
C SER A 113 2.92 8.22 -13.13
N TYR A 114 2.68 7.39 -12.12
CA TYR A 114 2.01 6.10 -12.31
C TYR A 114 0.64 6.24 -12.99
N ARG A 115 -0.09 7.32 -12.69
CA ARG A 115 -1.35 7.65 -13.37
C ARG A 115 -1.17 7.85 -14.87
N ASP A 116 -0.07 8.49 -15.28
CA ASP A 116 0.25 8.70 -16.70
C ASP A 116 0.53 7.38 -17.42
N LEU A 117 1.26 6.46 -16.76
CA LEU A 117 1.48 5.10 -17.29
C LEU A 117 0.15 4.37 -17.53
N VAL A 118 -0.73 4.37 -16.54
CA VAL A 118 -2.05 3.77 -16.64
C VAL A 118 -2.90 4.45 -17.73
N SER A 119 -2.86 5.78 -17.80
CA SER A 119 -3.61 6.56 -18.78
C SER A 119 -3.15 6.30 -20.22
N PHE A 120 -1.86 6.04 -20.41
CA PHE A 120 -1.33 5.63 -21.71
C PHE A 120 -2.01 4.36 -22.24
N PHE A 121 -2.17 3.33 -21.41
CA PHE A 121 -2.85 2.10 -21.82
C PHE A 121 -4.35 2.32 -22.02
N LYS A 122 -5.02 3.02 -21.11
CA LYS A 122 -6.47 3.28 -21.20
C LYS A 122 -6.81 4.10 -22.45
N GLN A 123 -6.02 5.13 -22.78
CA GLN A 123 -6.21 5.91 -24.01
C GLN A 123 -5.97 5.04 -25.25
N GLY A 124 -5.10 4.05 -25.17
CA GLY A 124 -4.85 3.07 -26.24
C GLY A 124 -5.94 2.00 -26.37
N GLY A 125 -6.99 2.05 -25.54
CA GLY A 125 -8.08 1.08 -25.55
C GLY A 125 -7.83 -0.19 -24.72
N LEU A 126 -6.80 -0.17 -23.85
CA LEU A 126 -6.47 -1.32 -22.99
C LEU A 126 -6.65 -0.97 -21.51
N ASN A 127 -7.30 -1.87 -20.75
CA ASN A 127 -7.29 -1.84 -19.31
C ASN A 127 -6.09 -2.67 -18.80
N PRO A 128 -5.06 -2.06 -18.15
CA PRO A 128 -3.88 -2.82 -17.70
C PRO A 128 -4.21 -3.96 -16.72
N TRP A 129 -5.33 -3.85 -16.01
CA TRP A 129 -5.78 -4.85 -15.03
C TRP A 129 -6.90 -5.75 -15.55
N GLY A 130 -7.33 -5.55 -16.81
CA GLY A 130 -8.40 -6.36 -17.41
C GLY A 130 -7.97 -7.81 -17.63
N GLU A 131 -8.89 -8.74 -17.40
CA GLU A 131 -8.63 -10.18 -17.60
C GLU A 131 -8.16 -10.49 -19.02
N ASP A 132 -8.75 -9.82 -20.03
CA ASP A 132 -8.38 -9.96 -21.44
C ASP A 132 -6.92 -9.56 -21.74
N ASN A 133 -6.26 -8.85 -20.83
CA ASN A 133 -4.89 -8.39 -20.97
C ASN A 133 -3.91 -9.15 -20.06
N ARG A 134 -4.39 -10.10 -19.26
CA ARG A 134 -3.50 -10.99 -18.50
C ARG A 134 -2.55 -11.70 -19.45
N GLY A 135 -1.25 -11.74 -19.12
CA GLY A 135 -0.19 -12.27 -19.97
C GLY A 135 0.26 -11.34 -21.13
N SER A 136 -0.44 -10.23 -21.38
CA SER A 136 0.00 -9.21 -22.35
C SER A 136 0.51 -7.94 -21.68
N ILE A 137 0.01 -7.62 -20.50
CA ILE A 137 0.45 -6.49 -19.66
C ILE A 137 0.55 -6.97 -18.22
N GLN A 138 1.67 -6.72 -17.58
CA GLN A 138 1.87 -6.94 -16.15
C GLN A 138 2.28 -5.62 -15.52
N ILE A 139 1.36 -5.02 -14.78
CA ILE A 139 1.56 -3.80 -14.02
C ILE A 139 1.33 -4.09 -12.53
N LEU A 140 2.30 -3.71 -11.71
CA LEU A 140 2.22 -3.85 -10.27
C LEU A 140 1.71 -2.54 -9.63
N PRO A 141 1.14 -2.59 -8.42
CA PRO A 141 0.86 -1.40 -7.63
C PRO A 141 2.12 -0.54 -7.40
N PRO A 142 1.98 0.78 -7.21
CA PRO A 142 3.12 1.70 -7.07
C PRO A 142 4.12 1.31 -5.97
N ILE A 143 3.62 0.85 -4.82
CA ILE A 143 4.46 0.45 -3.68
C ILE A 143 5.32 -0.76 -4.02
N GLU A 144 4.76 -1.76 -4.67
CA GLU A 144 5.50 -2.94 -5.11
C GLU A 144 6.58 -2.58 -6.15
N GLN A 145 6.24 -1.70 -7.11
CA GLN A 145 7.22 -1.20 -8.08
C GLN A 145 8.38 -0.47 -7.40
N TYR A 146 8.08 0.37 -6.41
CA TYR A 146 9.09 1.07 -5.62
C TYR A 146 10.01 0.11 -4.88
N LEU A 147 9.44 -0.85 -4.17
CA LEU A 147 10.22 -1.85 -3.41
C LEU A 147 11.17 -2.64 -4.32
N ILE A 148 10.66 -3.10 -5.47
CA ILE A 148 11.47 -3.83 -6.47
C ILE A 148 12.59 -2.93 -7.01
N GLN A 149 12.25 -1.72 -7.45
CA GLN A 149 13.22 -0.82 -8.09
C GLN A 149 14.32 -0.36 -7.13
N LYS A 150 13.97 -0.12 -5.87
CA LYS A 150 14.90 0.32 -4.82
C LYS A 150 15.52 -0.82 -4.04
N ARG A 151 15.14 -2.08 -4.34
CA ARG A 151 15.60 -3.29 -3.63
C ARG A 151 15.38 -3.21 -2.11
N LYS A 152 14.28 -2.56 -1.70
CA LYS A 152 13.90 -2.37 -0.30
C LYS A 152 12.96 -3.46 0.18
N ARG A 153 12.92 -3.65 1.50
CA ARG A 153 11.95 -4.49 2.18
C ARG A 153 11.40 -3.76 3.40
N LEU A 154 10.13 -3.99 3.68
CA LEU A 154 9.53 -3.58 4.95
C LEU A 154 10.12 -4.41 6.10
N PHE A 155 10.09 -3.83 7.28
CA PHE A 155 10.49 -4.45 8.55
C PHE A 155 11.95 -4.93 8.62
N LYS A 156 12.81 -4.53 7.70
CA LYS A 156 14.26 -4.80 7.80
C LYS A 156 14.84 -4.13 9.04
N GLY A 157 15.60 -4.90 9.84
CA GLY A 157 16.21 -4.41 11.09
C GLY A 157 15.35 -4.58 12.34
N PHE A 158 14.17 -5.18 12.22
CA PHE A 158 13.43 -5.77 13.33
C PHE A 158 13.74 -7.26 13.36
N GLU A 159 14.36 -7.73 14.43
CA GLU A 159 14.82 -9.12 14.54
C GLU A 159 13.72 -10.00 15.11
N GLU A 160 12.94 -9.46 16.06
CA GLU A 160 11.85 -10.14 16.71
C GLU A 160 10.50 -9.49 16.37
N TYR A 161 9.44 -10.29 16.41
CA TYR A 161 8.10 -9.79 16.18
C TYR A 161 7.70 -8.69 17.17
N ASP A 162 8.23 -8.77 18.40
CA ASP A 162 7.95 -7.81 19.47
C ASP A 162 8.69 -6.49 19.33
N ASP A 163 9.68 -6.40 18.45
CA ASP A 163 10.36 -5.13 18.14
C ASP A 163 9.43 -4.14 17.42
N VAL A 164 8.47 -4.64 16.66
CA VAL A 164 7.49 -3.80 15.96
C VAL A 164 6.38 -3.37 16.91
N HIS A 165 6.15 -2.06 17.04
CA HIS A 165 5.07 -1.53 17.86
C HIS A 165 3.70 -1.86 17.26
N ARG A 166 2.93 -2.66 17.94
CA ARG A 166 1.61 -3.12 17.52
C ARG A 166 0.55 -2.73 18.54
N LEU A 167 -0.57 -2.25 18.05
CA LEU A 167 -1.78 -2.00 18.82
C LEU A 167 -2.88 -2.91 18.29
N VAL A 168 -3.64 -3.49 19.19
CA VAL A 168 -4.87 -4.20 18.87
C VAL A 168 -6.04 -3.46 19.52
N PHE A 169 -7.17 -3.46 18.83
CA PHE A 169 -8.42 -2.95 19.37
C PHE A 169 -9.58 -3.85 18.96
N ASP A 170 -10.65 -3.76 19.71
CA ASP A 170 -11.89 -4.48 19.50
C ASP A 170 -13.07 -3.59 19.87
N LEU A 171 -14.17 -3.67 19.10
CA LEU A 171 -15.40 -2.93 19.33
C LEU A 171 -16.49 -3.84 19.85
N GLU A 172 -17.12 -3.45 20.95
CA GLU A 172 -18.34 -4.07 21.43
C GLU A 172 -19.54 -3.20 21.01
N THR A 173 -20.42 -3.79 20.22
CA THR A 173 -21.55 -3.09 19.60
C THR A 173 -22.88 -3.76 19.94
N THR A 174 -23.95 -2.97 20.01
CA THR A 174 -25.30 -3.48 20.33
C THR A 174 -25.99 -4.12 19.11
N SER A 175 -25.45 -3.96 17.91
CA SER A 175 -25.96 -4.56 16.66
C SER A 175 -24.81 -4.79 15.67
N LEU A 176 -24.98 -5.75 14.75
CA LEU A 176 -24.06 -5.95 13.65
C LEU A 176 -24.13 -4.82 12.60
N ALA A 177 -25.24 -4.07 12.54
CA ALA A 177 -25.43 -2.95 11.63
C ALA A 177 -25.23 -1.62 12.38
N PRO A 178 -24.35 -0.71 11.89
CA PRO A 178 -24.10 0.58 12.53
C PRO A 178 -25.32 1.50 12.57
N GLU A 179 -26.29 1.32 11.66
CA GLU A 179 -27.52 2.06 11.58
C GLU A 179 -28.45 1.79 12.75
N ASP A 180 -28.48 0.54 13.23
CA ASP A 180 -29.38 0.05 14.27
C ASP A 180 -28.68 -0.14 15.62
N GLY A 181 -27.38 0.09 15.67
CA GLY A 181 -26.55 -0.16 16.84
C GLY A 181 -25.79 1.06 17.34
N ARG A 182 -25.09 0.87 18.43
CA ARG A 182 -24.12 1.81 19.00
C ARG A 182 -22.89 1.05 19.52
N ILE A 183 -21.77 1.75 19.64
CA ILE A 183 -20.61 1.25 20.38
C ILE A 183 -20.90 1.46 21.87
N PHE A 184 -20.70 0.43 22.69
CA PHE A 184 -20.81 0.54 24.15
C PHE A 184 -19.47 0.31 24.86
N MET A 185 -18.45 -0.24 24.14
CA MET A 185 -17.11 -0.42 24.68
C MET A 185 -16.07 -0.46 23.55
N ILE A 186 -14.88 0.09 23.80
CA ILE A 186 -13.70 -0.05 22.95
C ILE A 186 -12.56 -0.58 23.80
N GLY A 187 -12.09 -1.80 23.51
CA GLY A 187 -10.90 -2.38 24.12
C GLY A 187 -9.65 -2.04 23.30
N ILE A 188 -8.57 -1.61 23.96
CA ILE A 188 -7.32 -1.20 23.30
C ILE A 188 -6.16 -1.79 24.09
N LYS A 189 -5.21 -2.42 23.38
CA LYS A 189 -3.97 -2.94 23.98
C LYS A 189 -2.82 -2.85 23.00
N ASP A 190 -1.62 -2.54 23.49
CA ASP A 190 -0.42 -2.63 22.71
C ASP A 190 0.59 -3.66 23.27
N ASN A 191 1.67 -3.93 22.51
CA ASN A 191 2.73 -4.82 22.97
C ASN A 191 3.83 -4.12 23.78
N ARG A 192 3.61 -2.85 24.17
CA ARG A 192 4.54 -2.05 24.99
C ARG A 192 3.98 -1.73 26.38
N GLY A 193 2.86 -2.36 26.74
CA GLY A 193 2.28 -2.27 28.08
C GLY A 193 1.13 -1.27 28.21
N TYR A 194 0.66 -0.67 27.12
CA TYR A 194 -0.56 0.13 27.15
C TYR A 194 -1.79 -0.78 27.09
N GLU A 195 -2.74 -0.54 27.99
CA GLU A 195 -4.02 -1.23 28.02
C GLU A 195 -5.10 -0.26 28.50
N LYS A 196 -6.21 -0.18 27.78
CA LYS A 196 -7.35 0.67 28.13
C LYS A 196 -8.65 0.07 27.63
N VAL A 197 -9.68 0.21 28.43
CA VAL A 197 -11.08 -0.01 28.06
C VAL A 197 -11.79 1.34 28.15
N ILE A 198 -12.49 1.72 27.09
CA ILE A 198 -13.36 2.90 27.05
C ILE A 198 -14.79 2.37 27.14
N GLU A 199 -15.43 2.56 28.29
CA GLU A 199 -16.85 2.26 28.49
C GLU A 199 -17.68 3.47 28.07
N ILE A 200 -18.83 3.23 27.40
CA ILE A 200 -19.63 4.27 26.73
C ILE A 200 -21.08 4.19 27.21
N ASP A 201 -21.54 5.28 27.79
CA ASP A 201 -22.94 5.43 28.23
C ASP A 201 -23.93 5.43 27.05
N ASP A 202 -25.23 5.28 27.37
CA ASP A 202 -26.33 5.25 26.38
C ASP A 202 -26.65 6.60 25.70
N LYS A 203 -25.68 7.51 25.66
CA LYS A 203 -25.85 8.85 25.07
C LYS A 203 -25.04 9.00 23.79
N PRO A 204 -25.59 9.59 22.73
CA PRO A 204 -24.85 9.85 21.49
C PRO A 204 -23.56 10.67 21.71
N GLU A 205 -23.60 11.63 22.64
CA GLU A 205 -22.45 12.48 22.96
C GLU A 205 -21.29 11.67 23.55
N SER A 206 -21.60 10.69 24.42
CA SER A 206 -20.59 9.80 25.01
C SER A 206 -19.93 8.89 23.95
N GLU A 207 -20.72 8.47 22.95
CA GLU A 207 -20.19 7.67 21.84
C GLU A 207 -19.25 8.52 20.96
N ILE A 208 -19.59 9.77 20.66
CA ILE A 208 -18.75 10.71 19.93
C ILE A 208 -17.45 10.97 20.68
N GLU A 209 -17.50 11.26 21.97
CA GLU A 209 -16.33 11.47 22.82
C GLU A 209 -15.41 10.26 22.84
N ALA A 210 -15.97 9.05 22.95
CA ALA A 210 -15.20 7.80 22.95
C ALA A 210 -14.48 7.53 21.61
N ILE A 211 -15.12 7.84 20.51
CA ILE A 211 -14.51 7.71 19.19
C ILE A 211 -13.34 8.70 19.04
N TYR A 212 -13.50 9.97 19.45
CA TYR A 212 -12.38 10.92 19.46
C TYR A 212 -11.26 10.45 20.37
N GLN A 213 -11.58 9.98 21.59
CA GLN A 213 -10.58 9.44 22.53
C GLN A 213 -9.81 8.25 21.96
N PHE A 214 -10.46 7.38 21.20
CA PHE A 214 -9.81 6.27 20.52
C PHE A 214 -8.77 6.77 19.51
N PHE A 215 -9.10 7.76 18.68
CA PHE A 215 -8.17 8.32 17.71
C PHE A 215 -7.05 9.12 18.38
N ASP A 216 -7.32 9.85 19.46
CA ASP A 216 -6.30 10.55 20.26
C ASP A 216 -5.28 9.57 20.84
N ILE A 217 -5.74 8.40 21.32
CA ILE A 217 -4.85 7.33 21.80
C ILE A 217 -3.95 6.82 20.66
N ILE A 218 -4.50 6.59 19.48
CA ILE A 218 -3.70 6.18 18.32
C ILE A 218 -2.65 7.25 17.99
N ASP A 219 -3.03 8.52 18.04
CA ASP A 219 -2.14 9.65 17.78
C ASP A 219 -1.03 9.79 18.82
N GLU A 220 -1.32 9.51 20.07
CA GLU A 220 -0.35 9.52 21.18
C GLU A 220 0.62 8.36 21.06
N ILE A 221 0.08 7.14 20.93
CA ILE A 221 0.84 5.88 20.92
C ILE A 221 1.63 5.74 19.60
N LYS A 222 1.05 6.14 18.48
CA LYS A 222 1.62 6.02 17.12
C LYS A 222 2.13 4.61 16.83
N PRO A 223 1.28 3.58 16.91
CA PRO A 223 1.69 2.21 16.63
C PRO A 223 2.13 2.05 15.16
N SER A 224 2.97 1.07 14.85
CA SER A 224 3.39 0.76 13.48
C SER A 224 2.39 -0.14 12.77
N ILE A 225 1.69 -0.96 13.55
CA ILE A 225 0.63 -1.84 13.09
C ILE A 225 -0.56 -1.65 14.01
N ILE A 226 -1.75 -1.50 13.42
CA ILE A 226 -3.02 -1.57 14.14
C ILE A 226 -3.78 -2.77 13.59
N GLY A 227 -4.24 -3.63 14.47
CA GLY A 227 -4.96 -4.85 14.10
C GLY A 227 -6.07 -5.20 15.07
N GLY A 228 -6.74 -6.31 14.79
CA GLY A 228 -7.80 -6.89 15.58
C GLY A 228 -8.34 -8.13 14.86
N TYR A 229 -9.14 -8.94 15.54
CA TYR A 229 -9.80 -10.06 14.89
C TYR A 229 -10.83 -9.53 13.88
N ASN A 230 -10.62 -9.85 12.60
CA ASN A 230 -11.48 -9.38 11.48
C ASN A 230 -11.66 -7.85 11.38
N SER A 231 -10.80 -7.06 12.00
CA SER A 231 -10.96 -5.60 12.11
C SER A 231 -11.07 -4.87 10.76
N SER A 232 -10.42 -5.37 9.70
CA SER A 232 -10.52 -4.80 8.34
C SER A 232 -11.90 -4.95 7.70
N ASN A 233 -12.68 -5.98 8.09
CA ASN A 233 -14.00 -6.23 7.52
C ASN A 233 -15.15 -5.86 8.46
N PHE A 234 -14.88 -5.67 9.75
CA PHE A 234 -15.91 -5.36 10.75
C PHE A 234 -15.59 -4.06 11.49
N ASP A 235 -14.59 -4.03 12.40
CA ASP A 235 -14.42 -2.90 13.31
C ASP A 235 -14.17 -1.57 12.61
N TRP A 236 -13.23 -1.51 11.65
CA TRP A 236 -12.96 -0.29 10.91
C TRP A 236 -14.16 0.20 10.10
N PRO A 237 -14.81 -0.61 9.24
CA PRO A 237 -16.00 -0.20 8.50
C PRO A 237 -17.14 0.22 9.42
N TRP A 238 -17.33 -0.50 10.52
CA TRP A 238 -18.38 -0.22 11.49
C TRP A 238 -18.12 1.12 12.20
N LEU A 239 -16.90 1.35 12.70
CA LEU A 239 -16.49 2.58 13.38
C LEU A 239 -16.65 3.81 12.47
N PHE A 240 -16.13 3.75 11.24
CA PHE A 240 -16.25 4.87 10.31
C PHE A 240 -17.70 5.15 9.92
N LYS A 241 -18.48 4.11 9.66
CA LYS A 241 -19.90 4.29 9.33
C LYS A 241 -20.68 4.88 10.49
N ARG A 242 -20.39 4.44 11.71
CA ARG A 242 -21.02 5.00 12.91
C ARG A 242 -20.64 6.45 13.14
N ALA A 243 -19.38 6.81 12.97
CA ALA A 243 -18.91 8.17 13.03
C ALA A 243 -19.65 9.10 12.02
N GLU A 244 -19.87 8.63 10.78
CA GLU A 244 -20.68 9.35 9.79
C GLU A 244 -22.12 9.56 10.25
N ILE A 245 -22.78 8.52 10.81
CA ILE A 245 -24.15 8.58 11.32
C ILE A 245 -24.26 9.58 12.47
N LEU A 246 -23.24 9.64 13.33
CA LEU A 246 -23.15 10.62 14.43
C LEU A 246 -22.77 12.05 13.95
N GLY A 247 -22.61 12.25 12.65
CA GLY A 247 -22.28 13.56 12.06
C GLY A 247 -20.83 14.00 12.27
N MET A 248 -19.94 13.09 12.61
CA MET A 248 -18.53 13.38 12.82
C MET A 248 -17.80 13.59 11.48
N ASN A 249 -16.81 14.49 11.47
CA ASN A 249 -15.96 14.69 10.31
C ASN A 249 -14.83 13.64 10.26
N THR A 250 -15.10 12.52 9.60
CA THR A 250 -14.14 11.41 9.51
C THR A 250 -12.83 11.78 8.80
N LYS A 251 -12.77 12.93 8.11
CA LYS A 251 -11.52 13.45 7.51
C LYS A 251 -10.54 14.01 8.55
N GLU A 252 -10.99 14.25 9.75
CA GLU A 252 -10.14 14.70 10.87
C GLU A 252 -9.32 13.54 11.46
N PHE A 253 -9.74 12.31 11.24
CA PHE A 253 -8.99 11.11 11.67
C PHE A 253 -7.77 10.84 10.77
N LYS A 254 -6.90 11.85 10.62
CA LYS A 254 -5.77 11.88 9.68
C LYS A 254 -4.60 10.97 10.02
N THR A 255 -4.58 10.42 11.22
CA THR A 255 -3.51 9.53 11.69
C THR A 255 -3.29 8.30 10.83
N LEU A 256 -4.26 7.95 10.01
CA LEU A 256 -4.23 6.76 9.17
C LEU A 256 -3.98 7.06 7.67
N ASN A 257 -3.91 8.33 7.27
CA ASN A 257 -3.68 8.70 5.87
C ASN A 257 -2.85 9.99 5.73
N PRO A 258 -1.51 9.91 5.75
CA PRO A 258 -0.63 11.07 5.60
C PRO A 258 -0.73 11.77 4.24
N ASN A 259 -1.56 11.27 3.31
CA ASN A 259 -1.71 11.77 1.95
C ASN A 259 -2.91 12.70 1.72
N GLU A 260 -3.73 12.94 2.72
CA GLU A 260 -4.90 13.82 2.60
C GLU A 260 -4.69 15.24 3.12
#